data_081460a0abd00dc9baf874ec5c862e03
#
_entry.id   081460a0abd00dc9baf874ec5c862e03
#
_cell.length_a   1.000
_cell.length_b   1.000
_cell.length_c   1.000
_cell.angle_alpha   90.00
_cell.angle_beta   90.00
_cell.angle_gamma   90.00
#
_symmetry.space_group_name_H-M   'P 1'
#
loop_
_entity.id
_entity.type
_entity.pdbx_description
1 polymer ?
#
loop_
_entity_poly.entity_id
_entity_poly.type
_entity_poly.pdbx_seq_one_letter_code
_entity_poly.pdbx_strand_id
1 'polypeptide(L)'
;MKVFVCRNINEDVRINSSSGGIFSVFAESILEEKGIIYGVAMTEECYSAEYIRVTSLKDLGRLRGSKYLQAKMGDTYQKVRRDLLGGKKVLFTGTGCQVNGLKGFLQREYENLICMDVICHGTPSIALWKKYVLHQEKKYGKLQ
;
A
#
# COMPACT_ATOMS: atom_id res chain seq x y z
N MET A 1 -23.78 2.15 7.77
CA MET A 1 -22.69 2.11 6.78
C MET A 1 -23.14 2.92 5.56
N LYS A 2 -22.28 3.82 5.05
CA LYS A 2 -22.56 4.53 3.77
C LYS A 2 -21.72 3.88 2.67
N VAL A 3 -22.29 3.69 1.48
CA VAL A 3 -21.63 3.09 0.32
C VAL A 3 -21.58 4.12 -0.81
N PHE A 4 -20.42 4.29 -1.42
CA PHE A 4 -20.20 5.22 -2.52
C PHE A 4 -19.52 4.49 -3.69
N VAL A 5 -19.89 4.84 -4.91
CA VAL A 5 -19.17 4.46 -6.12
C VAL A 5 -18.38 5.68 -6.58
N CYS A 6 -17.05 5.56 -6.57
CA CYS A 6 -16.15 6.67 -6.86
C CYS A 6 -15.10 6.29 -7.90
N ARG A 7 -14.72 7.27 -8.73
CA ARG A 7 -13.60 7.14 -9.66
C ARG A 7 -12.77 8.42 -9.70
N ASN A 8 -11.48 8.30 -9.94
CA ASN A 8 -10.62 9.45 -10.19
C ASN A 8 -11.01 10.11 -11.53
N ILE A 9 -11.09 11.43 -11.55
CA ILE A 9 -11.38 12.20 -12.78
C ILE A 9 -10.20 12.20 -13.75
N ASN A 10 -8.96 12.12 -13.22
CA ASN A 10 -7.74 12.01 -14.03
C ASN A 10 -7.67 10.60 -14.64
N GLU A 11 -7.70 10.55 -15.97
CA GLU A 11 -7.71 9.29 -16.73
C GLU A 11 -6.39 8.54 -16.62
N ASP A 12 -5.25 9.23 -16.66
CA ASP A 12 -3.94 8.60 -16.54
C ASP A 12 -3.76 7.92 -15.18
N VAL A 13 -4.22 8.57 -14.11
CA VAL A 13 -4.20 7.97 -12.76
C VAL A 13 -5.11 6.74 -12.71
N ARG A 14 -6.27 6.81 -13.36
CA ARG A 14 -7.24 5.70 -13.38
C ARG A 14 -6.72 4.50 -14.15
N ILE A 15 -6.11 4.71 -15.32
CA ILE A 15 -5.52 3.65 -16.16
C ILE A 15 -4.38 2.95 -15.42
N ASN A 16 -3.56 3.70 -14.69
CA ASN A 16 -2.45 3.18 -13.90
C ASN A 16 -2.87 2.66 -12.50
N SER A 17 -4.16 2.49 -12.26
CA SER A 17 -4.73 1.96 -11.02
C SER A 17 -5.44 0.64 -11.26
N SER A 18 -5.52 -0.22 -10.25
CA SER A 18 -6.24 -1.51 -10.33
C SER A 18 -7.77 -1.35 -10.36
N SER A 19 -8.29 -0.17 -10.03
CA SER A 19 -9.72 0.13 -9.91
C SER A 19 -9.96 1.62 -10.19
N GLY A 20 -10.90 2.25 -9.53
CA GLY A 20 -11.27 3.65 -9.76
C GLY A 20 -10.21 4.72 -9.44
N GLY A 21 -9.02 4.36 -8.94
CA GLY A 21 -7.93 5.30 -8.67
C GLY A 21 -8.13 6.19 -7.45
N ILE A 22 -9.05 5.85 -6.56
CA ILE A 22 -9.39 6.66 -5.36
C ILE A 22 -8.25 6.68 -4.35
N PHE A 23 -7.44 5.61 -4.24
CA PHE A 23 -6.23 5.62 -3.42
C PHE A 23 -5.36 6.85 -3.70
N SER A 24 -5.14 7.17 -4.99
CA SER A 24 -4.29 8.29 -5.38
C SER A 24 -4.86 9.64 -4.91
N VAL A 25 -6.18 9.83 -4.92
CA VAL A 25 -6.81 11.07 -4.42
C VAL A 25 -6.49 11.30 -2.95
N PHE A 26 -6.68 10.27 -2.11
CA PHE A 26 -6.35 10.38 -0.68
C PHE A 26 -4.87 10.54 -0.45
N ALA A 27 -4.05 9.80 -1.18
CA ALA A 27 -2.60 9.83 -1.03
C ALA A 27 -2.02 11.21 -1.41
N GLU A 28 -2.46 11.77 -2.51
CA GLU A 28 -2.04 13.11 -2.97
C GLU A 28 -2.43 14.18 -1.94
N SER A 29 -3.67 14.17 -1.43
CA SER A 29 -4.10 15.10 -0.38
C SER A 29 -3.24 15.00 0.90
N ILE A 30 -2.85 13.80 1.31
CA ILE A 30 -1.97 13.61 2.47
C ILE A 30 -0.58 14.17 2.21
N LEU A 31 -0.02 13.97 1.01
CA LEU A 31 1.30 14.47 0.64
C LEU A 31 1.33 16.00 0.51
N GLU A 32 0.26 16.63 0.01
CA GLU A 32 0.11 18.08 -0.04
C GLU A 32 0.21 18.71 1.36
N GLU A 33 -0.34 18.03 2.37
CA GLU A 33 -0.24 18.43 3.79
C GLU A 33 1.10 18.03 4.43
N LYS A 34 2.12 17.62 3.65
CA LYS A 34 3.42 17.11 4.13
C LYS A 34 3.29 15.90 5.06
N GLY A 35 2.22 15.13 4.86
CA GLY A 35 1.98 13.87 5.54
C GLY A 35 2.78 12.71 4.95
N ILE A 36 2.51 11.52 5.43
CA ILE A 36 3.27 10.30 5.14
C ILE A 36 2.31 9.21 4.74
N ILE A 37 2.70 8.43 3.75
CA ILE A 37 1.93 7.26 3.31
C ILE A 37 2.73 6.00 3.60
N TYR A 38 2.07 5.02 4.19
CA TYR A 38 2.56 3.64 4.29
C TYR A 38 1.70 2.75 3.43
N GLY A 39 2.31 2.08 2.49
CA GLY A 39 1.65 1.17 1.56
C GLY A 39 2.61 0.13 1.01
N VAL A 40 2.07 -0.82 0.28
CA VAL A 40 2.82 -1.98 -0.22
C VAL A 40 3.37 -1.69 -1.61
N ALA A 41 4.67 -1.94 -1.80
CA ALA A 41 5.35 -1.94 -3.09
C ALA A 41 5.98 -3.31 -3.38
N MET A 42 6.14 -3.63 -4.67
CA MET A 42 6.98 -4.75 -5.08
C MET A 42 8.45 -4.41 -4.87
N THR A 43 9.26 -5.40 -4.53
CA THR A 43 10.72 -5.27 -4.61
C THR A 43 11.15 -5.22 -6.07
N GLU A 44 12.33 -4.64 -6.35
CA GLU A 44 12.86 -4.49 -7.71
C GLU A 44 12.93 -5.81 -8.49
N GLU A 45 13.18 -6.90 -7.80
CA GLU A 45 13.24 -8.25 -8.39
C GLU A 45 11.87 -8.93 -8.50
N CYS A 46 10.77 -8.28 -8.15
CA CYS A 46 9.40 -8.81 -8.17
C CYS A 46 9.18 -10.11 -7.35
N TYR A 47 10.14 -10.56 -6.56
CA TYR A 47 10.02 -11.79 -5.75
C TYR A 47 9.26 -11.62 -4.44
N SER A 48 9.13 -10.40 -3.97
CA SER A 48 8.40 -10.10 -2.73
C SER A 48 7.79 -8.70 -2.77
N ALA A 49 6.85 -8.48 -1.86
CA ALA A 49 6.29 -7.16 -1.60
C ALA A 49 6.58 -6.75 -0.17
N GLU A 50 6.76 -5.46 0.07
CA GLU A 50 7.05 -4.92 1.38
C GLU A 50 6.38 -3.57 1.58
N TYR A 51 6.20 -3.19 2.85
CA TYR A 51 5.74 -1.86 3.18
C TYR A 51 6.86 -0.85 2.97
N ILE A 52 6.54 0.21 2.26
CA ILE A 52 7.41 1.36 2.12
C ILE A 52 6.76 2.62 2.69
N ARG A 53 7.60 3.57 3.10
CA ARG A 53 7.23 4.88 3.59
C ARG A 53 7.41 5.90 2.47
N VAL A 54 6.34 6.56 2.06
CA VAL A 54 6.33 7.53 0.97
C VAL A 54 6.03 8.93 1.51
N THR A 55 6.83 9.90 1.09
CA THR A 55 6.72 11.33 1.45
C THR A 55 6.73 12.24 0.24
N SER A 56 6.72 11.67 -0.96
CA SER A 56 6.86 12.39 -2.23
C SER A 56 5.91 11.81 -3.28
N LEU A 57 5.34 12.68 -4.11
CA LEU A 57 4.50 12.26 -5.24
C LEU A 57 5.26 11.38 -6.24
N LYS A 58 6.59 11.55 -6.36
CA LYS A 58 7.42 10.75 -7.26
C LYS A 58 7.37 9.26 -6.94
N ASP A 59 7.27 8.92 -5.65
CA ASP A 59 7.28 7.52 -5.19
C ASP A 59 5.87 6.92 -5.11
N LEU A 60 4.82 7.74 -5.28
CA LEU A 60 3.44 7.29 -5.12
C LEU A 60 3.06 6.20 -6.13
N GLY A 61 3.60 6.26 -7.34
CA GLY A 61 3.38 5.26 -8.38
C GLY A 61 3.71 3.84 -7.95
N ARG A 62 4.70 3.65 -7.08
CA ARG A 62 5.12 2.35 -6.55
C ARG A 62 4.03 1.67 -5.70
N LEU A 63 3.13 2.45 -5.12
CA LEU A 63 2.03 1.96 -4.30
C LEU A 63 0.78 1.60 -5.11
N ARG A 64 0.68 2.06 -6.37
CA ARG A 64 -0.43 1.74 -7.25
C ARG A 64 -0.37 0.28 -7.71
N GLY A 65 -1.50 -0.24 -8.12
CA GLY A 65 -1.61 -1.63 -8.57
C GLY A 65 -1.68 -2.65 -7.42
N SER A 66 -2.48 -3.69 -7.61
CA SER A 66 -2.64 -4.78 -6.63
C SER A 66 -1.42 -5.69 -6.60
N LYS A 67 -0.93 -5.99 -5.42
CA LYS A 67 0.16 -6.94 -5.17
C LYS A 67 -0.45 -8.21 -4.59
N TYR A 68 -0.63 -9.25 -5.42
CA TYR A 68 -1.30 -10.50 -5.04
C TYR A 68 -0.38 -11.46 -4.28
N LEU A 69 0.36 -10.94 -3.30
CA LEU A 69 1.20 -11.70 -2.40
C LEU A 69 1.25 -11.04 -1.02
N GLN A 70 1.61 -11.81 -0.01
CA GLN A 70 1.71 -11.27 1.34
C GLN A 70 2.91 -10.32 1.45
N ALA A 71 2.63 -9.07 1.83
CA ALA A 71 3.67 -8.08 2.06
C ALA A 71 4.42 -8.33 3.37
N LYS A 72 5.74 -8.12 3.34
CA LYS A 72 6.56 -8.09 4.54
C LYS A 72 6.25 -6.84 5.34
N MET A 73 5.84 -7.02 6.59
CA MET A 73 5.51 -5.90 7.50
C MET A 73 6.78 -5.25 8.09
N GLY A 74 7.79 -6.07 8.42
CA GLY A 74 9.01 -5.57 9.09
C GLY A 74 8.71 -4.72 10.32
N ASP A 75 9.37 -3.59 10.43
CA ASP A 75 9.23 -2.59 11.50
C ASP A 75 8.22 -1.47 11.17
N THR A 76 7.32 -1.71 10.22
CA THR A 76 6.41 -0.69 9.70
C THR A 76 5.51 -0.10 10.79
N TYR A 77 4.95 -0.92 11.68
CA TYR A 77 4.09 -0.42 12.75
C TYR A 77 4.83 0.51 13.72
N GLN A 78 6.10 0.19 14.02
CA GLN A 78 6.95 1.05 14.85
C GLN A 78 7.22 2.40 14.16
N LYS A 79 7.48 2.38 12.85
CA LYS A 79 7.69 3.59 12.05
C LYS A 79 6.43 4.44 12.00
N VAL A 80 5.26 3.84 11.76
CA VAL A 80 3.96 4.52 11.80
C VAL A 80 3.75 5.20 13.16
N ARG A 81 3.94 4.47 14.27
CA ARG A 81 3.80 5.02 15.63
C ARG A 81 4.72 6.20 15.85
N ARG A 82 5.99 6.10 15.42
CA ARG A 82 6.97 7.20 15.56
C ARG A 82 6.53 8.44 14.79
N ASP A 83 6.07 8.28 13.55
CA ASP A 83 5.63 9.40 12.71
C ASP A 83 4.36 10.05 13.28
N LEU A 84 3.41 9.26 13.79
CA LEU A 84 2.22 9.77 14.48
C LEU A 84 2.55 10.56 15.73
N LEU A 85 3.49 10.06 16.56
CA LEU A 85 3.96 10.75 17.77
C LEU A 85 4.73 12.03 17.40
N GLY A 86 5.37 12.06 16.25
CA GLY A 86 6.01 13.26 15.68
C GLY A 86 5.02 14.26 15.07
N GLY A 87 3.71 14.07 15.26
CA GLY A 87 2.65 14.98 14.77
C GLY A 87 2.43 14.91 13.26
N LYS A 88 2.95 13.90 12.57
CA LYS A 88 2.73 13.73 11.13
C LYS A 88 1.37 13.13 10.87
N LYS A 89 0.69 13.63 9.83
CA LYS A 89 -0.51 12.99 9.29
C LYS A 89 -0.09 11.74 8.51
N VAL A 90 -0.69 10.60 8.82
CA VAL A 90 -0.31 9.30 8.23
C VAL A 90 -1.50 8.67 7.54
N LEU A 91 -1.32 8.27 6.30
CA LEU A 91 -2.20 7.34 5.59
C LEU A 91 -1.56 5.94 5.61
N PHE A 92 -2.21 5.00 6.26
CA PHE A 92 -1.81 3.59 6.21
C PHE A 92 -2.78 2.81 5.34
N THR A 93 -2.27 2.14 4.31
CA THR A 93 -3.09 1.32 3.42
C THR A 93 -2.68 -0.14 3.53
N GLY A 94 -3.65 -1.03 3.62
CA GLY A 94 -3.39 -2.46 3.72
C GLY A 94 -4.66 -3.28 3.70
N THR A 95 -4.52 -4.58 3.83
CA THR A 95 -5.66 -5.48 4.01
C THR A 95 -6.22 -5.36 5.43
N GLY A 96 -7.47 -5.81 5.64
CA GLY A 96 -8.14 -5.69 6.94
C GLY A 96 -7.33 -6.26 8.10
N CYS A 97 -6.66 -7.40 7.91
CA CYS A 97 -5.79 -7.98 8.94
C CYS A 97 -4.56 -7.10 9.26
N GLN A 98 -3.99 -6.41 8.27
CA GLN A 98 -2.86 -5.50 8.45
C GLN A 98 -3.28 -4.20 9.15
N VAL A 99 -4.44 -3.65 8.77
CA VAL A 99 -5.03 -2.48 9.42
C VAL A 99 -5.39 -2.80 10.87
N ASN A 100 -6.03 -3.93 11.13
CA ASN A 100 -6.38 -4.36 12.48
C ASN A 100 -5.12 -4.65 13.32
N GLY A 101 -4.08 -5.25 12.71
CA GLY A 101 -2.79 -5.44 13.36
C GLY A 101 -2.14 -4.11 13.77
N LEU A 102 -2.17 -3.09 12.90
CA LEU A 102 -1.69 -1.75 13.25
C LEU A 102 -2.48 -1.16 14.43
N LYS A 103 -3.81 -1.20 14.37
CA LYS A 103 -4.66 -0.67 15.45
C LYS A 103 -4.39 -1.37 16.78
N GLY A 104 -4.26 -2.72 16.76
CA GLY A 104 -3.89 -3.51 17.93
C GLY A 104 -2.50 -3.17 18.47
N PHE A 105 -1.52 -2.89 17.61
CA PHE A 105 -0.18 -2.45 18.00
C PHE A 105 -0.18 -1.05 18.63
N LEU A 106 -0.96 -0.12 18.09
CA LEU A 106 -1.04 1.26 18.58
C LEU A 106 -1.77 1.39 19.91
N GLN A 107 -2.73 0.51 20.19
CA GLN A 107 -3.52 0.44 21.44
C GLN A 107 -4.27 1.73 21.82
N ARG A 108 -4.38 2.69 20.92
CA ARG A 108 -5.14 3.93 21.06
C ARG A 108 -5.48 4.51 19.69
N GLU A 109 -6.45 5.38 19.65
CA GLU A 109 -6.79 6.15 18.46
C GLU A 109 -5.84 7.35 18.29
N TYR A 110 -5.62 7.73 17.03
CA TYR A 110 -4.83 8.89 16.64
C TYR A 110 -5.63 9.69 15.61
N GLU A 111 -5.90 10.95 15.89
CA GLU A 111 -6.64 11.85 14.98
C GLU A 111 -5.89 12.08 13.66
N ASN A 112 -4.56 11.98 13.69
CA ASN A 112 -3.69 12.14 12.54
C ASN A 112 -3.41 10.83 11.78
N LEU A 113 -4.16 9.74 12.06
CA LEU A 113 -4.08 8.47 11.34
C LEU A 113 -5.33 8.22 10.51
N ILE A 114 -5.13 8.02 9.21
CA ILE A 114 -6.17 7.53 8.30
C ILE A 114 -5.78 6.12 7.87
N CYS A 115 -6.70 5.17 8.02
CA CYS A 115 -6.54 3.81 7.53
C CYS A 115 -7.44 3.59 6.31
N MET A 116 -6.84 3.10 5.22
CA MET A 116 -7.56 2.67 4.03
C MET A 116 -7.45 1.15 3.90
N ASP A 117 -8.58 0.49 4.08
CA ASP A 117 -8.67 -0.97 4.00
C ASP A 117 -8.92 -1.43 2.58
N VAL A 118 -8.19 -2.47 2.17
CA VAL A 118 -8.33 -3.12 0.86
C VAL A 118 -8.99 -4.48 1.06
N ILE A 119 -10.10 -4.72 0.35
CA ILE A 119 -10.78 -6.02 0.38
C ILE A 119 -9.82 -7.11 -0.13
N CYS A 120 -9.65 -8.14 0.69
CA CYS A 120 -8.72 -9.23 0.44
C CYS A 120 -9.44 -10.58 0.50
N HIS A 121 -9.20 -11.42 -0.52
CA HIS A 121 -9.69 -12.79 -0.59
C HIS A 121 -8.67 -13.85 -0.17
N GLY A 122 -7.47 -13.40 0.24
CA GLY A 122 -6.33 -14.26 0.53
C GLY A 122 -5.15 -14.01 -0.42
N THR A 123 -4.05 -14.69 -0.17
CA THR A 123 -2.81 -14.56 -0.96
C THR A 123 -2.20 -15.94 -1.22
N PRO A 124 -1.53 -16.16 -2.36
CA PRO A 124 -0.77 -17.37 -2.59
C PRO A 124 0.43 -17.43 -1.64
N SER A 125 0.98 -18.64 -1.44
CA SER A 125 2.23 -18.77 -0.71
C SER A 125 3.39 -18.09 -1.44
N ILE A 126 4.37 -17.58 -0.69
CA ILE A 126 5.57 -16.95 -1.25
C ILE A 126 6.34 -17.96 -2.14
N ALA A 127 6.33 -19.24 -1.78
CA ALA A 127 6.98 -20.27 -2.58
C ALA A 127 6.33 -20.45 -3.96
N LEU A 128 4.99 -20.42 -4.02
CA LEU A 128 4.25 -20.48 -5.28
C LEU A 128 4.53 -19.23 -6.14
N TRP A 129 4.50 -18.04 -5.53
CA TRP A 129 4.80 -16.79 -6.21
C TRP A 129 6.19 -16.81 -6.84
N LYS A 130 7.23 -17.22 -6.08
CA LYS A 130 8.59 -17.34 -6.60
C LYS A 130 8.70 -18.29 -7.79
N LYS A 131 8.03 -19.45 -7.74
CA LYS A 131 7.98 -20.39 -8.87
C LYS A 131 7.32 -19.75 -10.10
N TYR A 132 6.25 -19.01 -9.89
CA TYR A 132 5.57 -18.28 -10.97
C TYR A 132 6.49 -17.23 -11.61
N VAL A 133 7.13 -16.38 -10.81
CA VAL A 133 8.08 -15.37 -11.31
C VAL A 133 9.20 -16.01 -12.11
N LEU A 134 9.86 -17.05 -11.57
CA LEU A 134 10.91 -17.79 -12.27
C LEU A 134 10.42 -18.41 -13.60
N HIS A 135 9.17 -18.89 -13.64
CA HIS A 135 8.57 -19.40 -14.87
C HIS A 135 8.39 -18.28 -15.92
N GLN A 136 7.90 -17.11 -15.49
CA GLN A 136 7.73 -15.97 -16.38
C GLN A 136 9.08 -15.43 -16.90
N GLU A 137 10.08 -15.35 -16.02
CA GLU A 137 11.43 -14.91 -16.41
C GLU A 137 12.09 -15.85 -17.45
N LYS A 138 11.86 -17.15 -17.34
CA LYS A 138 12.34 -18.11 -18.36
C LYS A 138 11.67 -17.90 -19.72
N LYS A 139 10.43 -17.43 -19.73
CA LYS A 139 9.65 -17.26 -20.96
C LYS A 139 9.83 -15.90 -21.62
N TYR A 140 9.93 -14.85 -20.82
CA TYR A 140 9.87 -13.47 -21.28
C TYR A 140 11.11 -12.62 -20.95
N GLY A 141 12.09 -13.20 -20.25
CA GLY A 141 13.24 -12.47 -19.74
C GLY A 141 12.98 -11.90 -18.34
N LYS A 142 14.00 -11.26 -17.78
CA LYS A 142 13.98 -10.74 -16.40
C LYS A 142 12.87 -9.69 -16.23
N LEU A 143 12.04 -9.87 -15.21
CA LEU A 143 10.99 -8.90 -14.85
C LEU A 143 11.61 -7.65 -14.21
N GLN A 144 11.10 -6.49 -14.58
CA GLN A 144 11.50 -5.19 -14.02
C GLN A 144 10.33 -4.52 -13.34
#